data_e255323d9936a115181ae411754a4caf
#
_entry.id   e255323d9936a115181ae411754a4caf
#
_cell.length_a   1.000
_cell.length_b   1.000
_cell.length_c   1.000
_cell.angle_alpha   90.00
_cell.angle_beta   90.00
_cell.angle_gamma   90.00
#
_symmetry.space_group_name_H-M   'P 1'
#
loop_
_entity.id
_entity.type
_entity.pdbx_description
1 polymer ?
#
loop_
_entity_poly.entity_id
_entity_poly.type
_entity_poly.pdbx_seq_one_letter_code
_entity_poly.pdbx_strand_id
1 'polypeptide(L)'
;MTLTDDQLVEVVREAIDLEVNGQRFYERATAVTRSKTGKKVFRRLAEEEVGHLDEIGRIFTAITGSGDWKKIAERRIAGDAPSTVVEQLEAAIAARGGELESVDEAEALRLAMNMERRAIRLYEGLRDRTPDPKVRALAERLVDEERFHYDLLQAQADSLM
;
A
#
# COMPACT_ATOMS: atom_id res chain seq x y z
N MET A 1 7.01 12.93 -20.30
CA MET A 1 5.81 12.69 -21.12
C MET A 1 4.57 12.87 -20.27
N THR A 2 3.61 13.66 -20.72
CA THR A 2 2.40 13.97 -19.99
C THR A 2 1.34 12.88 -20.18
N LEU A 3 0.72 12.45 -19.09
CA LEU A 3 -0.36 11.47 -19.13
C LEU A 3 -1.67 12.10 -19.61
N THR A 4 -2.42 11.36 -20.43
CA THR A 4 -3.82 11.71 -20.75
C THR A 4 -4.71 11.44 -19.55
N ASP A 5 -5.93 11.97 -19.53
CA ASP A 5 -6.89 11.72 -18.45
C ASP A 5 -7.19 10.22 -18.31
N ASP A 6 -7.35 9.49 -19.41
CA ASP A 6 -7.57 8.04 -19.36
C ASP A 6 -6.40 7.29 -18.74
N GLN A 7 -5.17 7.69 -19.09
CA GLN A 7 -3.97 7.10 -18.49
C GLN A 7 -3.87 7.42 -17.01
N LEU A 8 -4.23 8.64 -16.59
CA LEU A 8 -4.25 9.03 -15.18
C LEU A 8 -5.27 8.21 -14.41
N VAL A 9 -6.46 7.97 -14.97
CA VAL A 9 -7.48 7.12 -14.34
C VAL A 9 -6.96 5.70 -14.12
N GLU A 10 -6.24 5.13 -15.09
CA GLU A 10 -5.65 3.80 -14.94
C GLU A 10 -4.59 3.75 -13.83
N VAL A 11 -3.74 4.77 -13.74
CA VAL A 11 -2.75 4.88 -12.66
C VAL A 11 -3.44 4.95 -11.30
N VAL A 12 -4.53 5.72 -11.19
CA VAL A 12 -5.28 5.84 -9.94
C VAL A 12 -5.98 4.53 -9.56
N ARG A 13 -6.52 3.79 -10.54
CA ARG A 13 -7.07 2.46 -10.29
C ARG A 13 -6.03 1.50 -9.75
N GLU A 14 -4.83 1.51 -10.32
CA GLU A 14 -3.71 0.73 -9.82
C GLU A 14 -3.35 1.13 -8.39
N ALA A 15 -3.36 2.44 -8.09
CA ALA A 15 -3.12 2.95 -6.76
C ALA A 15 -4.16 2.44 -5.75
N ILE A 16 -5.44 2.44 -6.11
CA ILE A 16 -6.51 1.90 -5.27
C ILE A 16 -6.23 0.43 -4.96
N ASP A 17 -5.87 -0.36 -5.96
CA ASP A 17 -5.53 -1.78 -5.76
C ASP A 17 -4.36 -1.94 -4.80
N LEU A 18 -3.31 -1.16 -4.96
CA LEU A 18 -2.13 -1.21 -4.08
C LEU A 18 -2.50 -0.88 -2.63
N GLU A 19 -3.29 0.15 -2.42
CA GLU A 19 -3.67 0.57 -1.06
C GLU A 19 -4.62 -0.43 -0.39
N VAL A 20 -5.60 -0.96 -1.11
CA VAL A 20 -6.50 -2.00 -0.58
C VAL A 20 -5.71 -3.26 -0.22
N ASN A 21 -4.81 -3.69 -1.09
CA ASN A 21 -3.98 -4.87 -0.83
C ASN A 21 -2.98 -4.61 0.29
N GLY A 22 -2.44 -3.40 0.38
CA GLY A 22 -1.57 -2.98 1.47
C GLY A 22 -2.29 -3.04 2.82
N GLN A 23 -3.50 -2.53 2.88
CA GLN A 23 -4.32 -2.59 4.09
C GLN A 23 -4.55 -4.04 4.53
N ARG A 24 -4.95 -4.91 3.60
CA ARG A 24 -5.15 -6.34 3.87
C ARG A 24 -3.88 -7.02 4.37
N PHE A 25 -2.77 -6.72 3.71
CA PHE A 25 -1.47 -7.27 4.08
C PHE A 25 -1.12 -6.89 5.52
N TYR A 26 -1.19 -5.60 5.84
CA TYR A 26 -0.82 -5.11 7.18
C TYR A 26 -1.77 -5.58 8.27
N GLU A 27 -3.07 -5.66 8.00
CA GLU A 27 -4.04 -6.21 8.95
C GLU A 27 -3.73 -7.67 9.26
N ARG A 28 -3.45 -8.46 8.22
CA ARG A 28 -3.11 -9.87 8.39
C ARG A 28 -1.78 -10.06 9.10
N ALA A 29 -0.76 -9.30 8.72
CA ALA A 29 0.55 -9.34 9.37
C ALA A 29 0.45 -8.95 10.86
N THR A 30 -0.37 -7.94 11.18
CA THR A 30 -0.62 -7.55 12.58
C THR A 30 -1.20 -8.70 13.39
N ALA A 31 -2.15 -9.43 12.81
CA ALA A 31 -2.84 -10.52 13.52
C ALA A 31 -1.91 -11.70 13.83
N VAL A 32 -0.94 -11.99 12.95
CA VAL A 32 -0.11 -13.21 13.04
C VAL A 32 1.31 -12.97 13.55
N THR A 33 1.76 -11.73 13.60
CA THR A 33 3.12 -11.39 14.07
C THR A 33 3.21 -11.52 15.58
N ARG A 34 4.21 -12.24 16.08
CA ARG A 34 4.37 -12.49 17.52
C ARG A 34 5.08 -11.35 18.24
N SER A 35 6.09 -10.72 17.63
CA SER A 35 6.85 -9.66 18.29
C SER A 35 5.96 -8.43 18.52
N LYS A 36 6.10 -7.81 19.70
CA LYS A 36 5.32 -6.62 20.05
C LYS A 36 5.66 -5.44 19.15
N THR A 37 6.94 -5.26 18.83
CA THR A 37 7.39 -4.16 18.00
C THR A 37 6.95 -4.34 16.55
N GLY A 38 7.07 -5.55 15.98
CA GLY A 38 6.58 -5.86 14.65
C GLY A 38 5.07 -5.66 14.53
N LYS A 39 4.34 -6.14 15.53
CA LYS A 39 2.88 -5.97 15.59
C LYS A 39 2.49 -4.49 15.60
N LYS A 40 3.21 -3.65 16.35
CA LYS A 40 2.97 -2.19 16.37
C LYS A 40 3.21 -1.55 15.00
N VAL A 41 4.30 -1.93 14.34
CA VAL A 41 4.64 -1.39 13.02
C VAL A 41 3.54 -1.74 12.02
N PHE A 42 3.16 -3.00 11.92
CA PHE A 42 2.13 -3.44 10.97
C PHE A 42 0.76 -2.81 11.26
N ARG A 43 0.39 -2.70 12.54
CA ARG A 43 -0.88 -2.05 12.92
C ARG A 43 -0.91 -0.58 12.51
N ARG A 44 0.17 0.14 12.76
CA ARG A 44 0.30 1.54 12.37
C ARG A 44 0.15 1.70 10.86
N LEU A 45 0.83 0.86 10.09
CA LEU A 45 0.76 0.91 8.63
C LEU A 45 -0.65 0.57 8.12
N ALA A 46 -1.31 -0.42 8.73
CA ALA A 46 -2.71 -0.73 8.39
C ALA A 46 -3.63 0.47 8.57
N GLU A 47 -3.48 1.19 9.68
CA GLU A 47 -4.27 2.39 9.97
C GLU A 47 -4.00 3.53 8.99
N GLU A 48 -2.73 3.74 8.65
CA GLU A 48 -2.33 4.82 7.72
C GLU A 48 -2.77 4.55 6.28
N GLU A 49 -2.85 3.29 5.84
CA GLU A 49 -3.35 2.94 4.50
C GLU A 49 -4.80 3.36 4.28
N VAL A 50 -5.61 3.41 5.33
CA VAL A 50 -7.01 3.89 5.24
C VAL A 50 -7.03 5.36 4.80
N GLY A 51 -6.15 6.19 5.39
CA GLY A 51 -6.03 7.60 5.01
C GLY A 51 -5.55 7.79 3.56
N HIS A 52 -4.65 6.92 3.10
CA HIS A 52 -4.15 6.96 1.71
C HIS A 52 -5.25 6.70 0.69
N LEU A 53 -6.17 5.79 0.98
CA LEU A 53 -7.32 5.57 0.09
C LEU A 53 -8.15 6.83 -0.11
N ASP A 54 -8.37 7.60 0.94
CA ASP A 54 -9.10 8.87 0.84
C ASP A 54 -8.34 9.90 -0.01
N GLU A 55 -7.02 9.98 0.15
CA GLU A 55 -6.18 10.89 -0.66
C GLU A 55 -6.21 10.51 -2.14
N ILE A 56 -6.13 9.22 -2.45
CA ILE A 56 -6.23 8.71 -3.82
C ILE A 56 -7.62 9.00 -4.39
N GLY A 57 -8.65 8.87 -3.57
CA GLY A 57 -10.00 9.23 -3.97
C GLY A 57 -10.13 10.70 -4.36
N ARG A 58 -9.44 11.59 -3.67
CA ARG A 58 -9.40 13.02 -4.05
C ARG A 58 -8.72 13.24 -5.39
N ILE A 59 -7.65 12.50 -5.67
CA ILE A 59 -6.98 12.55 -6.97
C ILE A 59 -7.94 12.07 -8.07
N PHE A 60 -8.62 10.95 -7.85
CA PHE A 60 -9.58 10.42 -8.81
C PHE A 60 -10.70 11.42 -9.10
N THR A 61 -11.25 12.03 -8.05
CA THR A 61 -12.31 13.04 -8.18
C THR A 61 -11.80 14.28 -8.93
N ALA A 62 -10.57 14.72 -8.65
CA ALA A 62 -9.96 15.85 -9.34
C ALA A 62 -9.79 15.61 -10.84
N ILE A 63 -9.48 14.36 -11.23
CA ILE A 63 -9.29 13.99 -12.63
C ILE A 63 -10.62 13.79 -13.35
N THR A 64 -11.55 13.06 -12.73
CA THR A 64 -12.80 12.61 -13.39
C THR A 64 -14.02 13.43 -13.07
N GLY A 65 -14.00 14.22 -12.01
CA GLY A 65 -15.18 14.91 -11.49
C GLY A 65 -16.18 13.99 -10.81
N SER A 66 -15.84 12.73 -10.57
CA SER A 66 -16.73 11.69 -10.06
C SER A 66 -16.24 11.11 -8.74
N GLY A 67 -17.18 10.68 -7.88
CA GLY A 67 -16.89 9.96 -6.64
C GLY A 67 -16.88 8.44 -6.79
N ASP A 68 -16.86 7.91 -8.00
CA ASP A 68 -16.96 6.46 -8.28
C ASP A 68 -15.79 5.62 -7.73
N TRP A 69 -14.70 6.26 -7.33
CA TRP A 69 -13.55 5.58 -6.71
C TRP A 69 -13.96 4.76 -5.49
N LYS A 70 -14.99 5.18 -4.76
CA LYS A 70 -15.49 4.46 -3.58
C LYS A 70 -16.03 3.09 -3.97
N LYS A 71 -16.75 3.00 -5.06
CA LYS A 71 -17.27 1.72 -5.58
C LYS A 71 -16.15 0.80 -6.03
N ILE A 72 -15.10 1.36 -6.65
CA ILE A 72 -13.93 0.60 -7.06
C ILE A 72 -13.22 0.03 -5.83
N ALA A 73 -12.98 0.86 -4.81
CA ALA A 73 -12.34 0.44 -3.57
C ALA A 73 -13.17 -0.64 -2.85
N GLU A 74 -14.49 -0.46 -2.74
CA GLU A 74 -15.39 -1.43 -2.12
C GLU A 74 -15.34 -2.80 -2.80
N ARG A 75 -15.31 -2.83 -4.13
CA ARG A 75 -15.18 -4.08 -4.88
C ARG A 75 -13.86 -4.79 -4.56
N ARG A 76 -12.77 -4.05 -4.45
CA ARG A 76 -11.47 -4.63 -4.10
C ARG A 76 -11.46 -5.14 -2.67
N ILE A 77 -12.04 -4.39 -1.74
CA ILE A 77 -12.18 -4.81 -0.34
C ILE A 77 -13.02 -6.09 -0.25
N ALA A 78 -14.05 -6.24 -1.08
CA ALA A 78 -14.89 -7.44 -1.09
C ALA A 78 -14.18 -8.71 -1.58
N GLY A 79 -12.97 -8.60 -2.13
CA GLY A 79 -12.15 -9.75 -2.45
C GLY A 79 -12.17 -10.23 -3.89
N ASP A 80 -12.55 -9.36 -4.83
CA ASP A 80 -12.67 -9.72 -6.25
C ASP A 80 -11.35 -10.13 -6.91
N ALA A 81 -10.22 -9.68 -6.37
CA ALA A 81 -8.90 -10.04 -6.90
C ALA A 81 -7.91 -10.21 -5.75
N PRO A 82 -7.48 -11.45 -5.45
CA PRO A 82 -6.41 -11.67 -4.49
C PRO A 82 -5.10 -11.08 -5.04
N SER A 83 -4.36 -10.37 -4.20
CA SER A 83 -3.07 -9.85 -4.60
C SER A 83 -1.97 -10.88 -4.39
N THR A 84 -0.97 -10.85 -5.25
CA THR A 84 0.19 -11.74 -5.13
C THR A 84 0.89 -11.57 -3.78
N VAL A 85 0.99 -10.34 -3.26
CA VAL A 85 1.67 -10.09 -1.98
C VAL A 85 0.92 -10.70 -0.81
N VAL A 86 -0.42 -10.63 -0.81
CA VAL A 86 -1.24 -11.25 0.25
C VAL A 86 -1.14 -12.77 0.16
N GLU A 87 -1.17 -13.34 -1.03
CA GLU A 87 -0.99 -14.78 -1.24
C GLU A 87 0.37 -15.25 -0.74
N GLN A 88 1.44 -14.49 -1.00
CA GLN A 88 2.78 -14.80 -0.52
C GLN A 88 2.84 -14.79 1.01
N LEU A 89 2.20 -13.81 1.64
CA LEU A 89 2.11 -13.75 3.10
C LEU A 89 1.36 -14.96 3.66
N GLU A 90 0.22 -15.32 3.09
CA GLU A 90 -0.56 -16.48 3.52
C GLU A 90 0.24 -17.79 3.38
N ALA A 91 1.02 -17.93 2.31
CA ALA A 91 1.90 -19.07 2.13
C ALA A 91 2.98 -19.14 3.22
N ALA A 92 3.57 -18.02 3.59
CA ALA A 92 4.56 -17.96 4.67
C ALA A 92 3.94 -18.33 6.02
N ILE A 93 2.74 -17.85 6.29
CA ILE A 93 1.99 -18.17 7.52
C ILE A 93 1.69 -19.67 7.58
N ALA A 94 1.17 -20.24 6.50
CA ALA A 94 0.82 -21.66 6.44
C ALA A 94 2.05 -22.57 6.65
N ALA A 95 3.20 -22.19 6.11
CA ALA A 95 4.45 -22.94 6.24
C ALA A 95 4.96 -22.98 7.69
N ARG A 96 4.50 -22.07 8.55
CA ARG A 96 4.97 -21.92 9.93
C ARG A 96 3.90 -22.20 10.99
N GLY A 97 2.81 -22.81 10.61
CA GLY A 97 1.77 -23.22 11.55
C GLY A 97 0.85 -22.11 12.05
N GLY A 98 0.75 -21.00 11.33
CA GLY A 98 -0.24 -19.96 11.58
C GLY A 98 0.26 -18.70 12.28
N GLU A 99 1.53 -18.65 12.70
CA GLU A 99 2.12 -17.47 13.34
C GLU A 99 3.46 -17.10 12.71
N LEU A 100 3.79 -15.82 12.69
CA LEU A 100 5.08 -15.32 12.22
C LEU A 100 6.03 -15.13 13.40
N GLU A 101 7.08 -15.94 13.46
CA GLU A 101 8.22 -15.76 14.34
C GLU A 101 9.23 -14.81 13.70
N SER A 102 10.33 -14.47 14.38
CA SER A 102 11.26 -13.43 13.92
C SER A 102 11.84 -13.68 12.52
N VAL A 103 12.11 -14.94 12.15
CA VAL A 103 12.62 -15.28 10.82
C VAL A 103 11.55 -15.02 9.74
N ASP A 104 10.31 -15.34 10.06
CA ASP A 104 9.17 -15.17 9.15
C ASP A 104 8.71 -13.71 9.12
N GLU A 105 8.88 -13.00 10.23
CA GLU A 105 8.67 -11.56 10.29
C GLU A 105 9.60 -10.84 9.32
N ALA A 106 10.86 -11.25 9.22
CA ALA A 106 11.80 -10.71 8.25
C ALA A 106 11.30 -10.87 6.81
N GLU A 107 10.70 -12.03 6.48
CA GLU A 107 10.10 -12.25 5.16
C GLU A 107 8.87 -11.36 4.93
N ALA A 108 8.00 -11.22 5.94
CA ALA A 108 6.84 -10.33 5.85
C ALA A 108 7.27 -8.88 5.65
N LEU A 109 8.31 -8.43 6.37
CA LEU A 109 8.87 -7.10 6.20
C LEU A 109 9.45 -6.89 4.80
N ARG A 110 10.13 -7.90 4.25
CA ARG A 110 10.66 -7.85 2.89
C ARG A 110 9.54 -7.69 1.86
N LEU A 111 8.46 -8.46 2.00
CA LEU A 111 7.29 -8.36 1.13
C LEU A 111 6.66 -6.95 1.22
N ALA A 112 6.53 -6.45 2.44
CA ALA A 112 5.98 -5.10 2.69
C ALA A 112 6.86 -4.02 2.07
N MET A 113 8.18 -4.12 2.21
CA MET A 113 9.12 -3.15 1.63
C MET A 113 9.04 -3.14 0.10
N ASN A 114 8.89 -4.30 -0.52
CA ASN A 114 8.70 -4.39 -1.97
C ASN A 114 7.38 -3.72 -2.40
N MET A 115 6.33 -3.92 -1.62
CA MET A 115 5.04 -3.29 -1.85
C MET A 115 5.12 -1.76 -1.77
N GLU A 116 5.81 -1.25 -0.75
CA GLU A 116 6.02 0.20 -0.59
C GLU A 116 6.85 0.78 -1.73
N ARG A 117 7.88 0.07 -2.20
CA ARG A 117 8.66 0.51 -3.37
C ARG A 117 7.80 0.64 -4.62
N ARG A 118 6.87 -0.27 -4.84
CA ARG A 118 5.95 -0.21 -5.98
C ARG A 118 5.04 1.00 -5.87
N ALA A 119 4.52 1.27 -4.68
CA ALA A 119 3.69 2.45 -4.43
C ALA A 119 4.48 3.74 -4.66
N ILE A 120 5.69 3.84 -4.14
CA ILE A 120 6.56 4.99 -4.33
C ILE A 120 6.77 5.27 -5.84
N ARG A 121 7.10 4.23 -6.61
CA ARG A 121 7.31 4.38 -8.06
C ARG A 121 6.06 4.82 -8.80
N LEU A 122 4.91 4.28 -8.40
CA LEU A 122 3.63 4.65 -8.99
C LEU A 122 3.31 6.13 -8.75
N TYR A 123 3.47 6.58 -7.50
CA TYR A 123 3.18 7.98 -7.15
C TYR A 123 4.22 8.96 -7.68
N GLU A 124 5.49 8.57 -7.77
CA GLU A 124 6.52 9.36 -8.45
C GLU A 124 6.17 9.55 -9.92
N GLY A 125 5.76 8.48 -10.59
CA GLY A 125 5.32 8.55 -11.98
C GLY A 125 4.11 9.46 -12.17
N LEU A 126 3.14 9.37 -11.28
CA LEU A 126 1.96 10.23 -11.30
C LEU A 126 2.36 11.71 -11.09
N ARG A 127 3.19 11.98 -10.09
CA ARG A 127 3.70 13.32 -9.80
C ARG A 127 4.40 13.94 -11.00
N ASP A 128 5.28 13.18 -11.65
CA ASP A 128 6.15 13.70 -12.71
C ASP A 128 5.43 13.83 -14.04
N ARG A 129 4.33 13.11 -14.25
CA ARG A 129 3.66 13.00 -15.55
C ARG A 129 2.27 13.65 -15.60
N THR A 130 1.73 14.10 -14.48
CA THR A 130 0.45 14.80 -14.45
C THR A 130 0.63 16.27 -14.88
N PRO A 131 -0.29 16.82 -15.72
CA PRO A 131 -0.28 18.24 -16.01
C PRO A 131 -0.94 19.09 -14.91
N ASP A 132 -1.66 18.47 -13.97
CA ASP A 132 -2.44 19.17 -12.96
C ASP A 132 -1.59 19.42 -11.71
N PRO A 133 -1.34 20.71 -11.32
CA PRO A 133 -0.57 21.02 -10.12
C PRO A 133 -1.16 20.48 -8.84
N LYS A 134 -2.48 20.36 -8.75
CA LYS A 134 -3.16 19.84 -7.57
C LYS A 134 -2.93 18.33 -7.42
N VAL A 135 -3.04 17.59 -8.52
CA VAL A 135 -2.72 16.15 -8.54
C VAL A 135 -1.25 15.93 -8.21
N ARG A 136 -0.38 16.77 -8.75
CA ARG A 136 1.08 16.68 -8.48
C ARG A 136 1.36 16.85 -6.98
N ALA A 137 0.76 17.84 -6.33
CA ALA A 137 0.95 18.08 -4.90
C ALA A 137 0.47 16.89 -4.05
N LEU A 138 -0.69 16.31 -4.39
CA LEU A 138 -1.22 15.14 -3.70
C LEU A 138 -0.32 13.91 -3.90
N ALA A 139 0.15 13.69 -5.11
CA ALA A 139 1.05 12.58 -5.42
C ALA A 139 2.40 12.72 -4.68
N GLU A 140 2.95 13.91 -4.62
CA GLU A 140 4.20 14.17 -3.89
C GLU A 140 4.06 13.85 -2.41
N ARG A 141 2.94 14.21 -1.82
CA ARG A 141 2.62 13.89 -0.43
C ARG A 141 2.54 12.38 -0.19
N LEU A 142 1.92 11.65 -1.11
CA LEU A 142 1.87 10.20 -1.04
C LEU A 142 3.27 9.58 -1.16
N VAL A 143 4.12 10.11 -2.04
CA VAL A 143 5.52 9.65 -2.15
C VAL A 143 6.23 9.80 -0.80
N ASP A 144 6.11 10.95 -0.14
CA ASP A 144 6.76 11.20 1.14
C ASP A 144 6.23 10.26 2.23
N GLU A 145 4.93 10.02 2.28
CA GLU A 145 4.31 9.11 3.24
C GLU A 145 4.75 7.66 3.02
N GLU A 146 4.79 7.21 1.76
CA GLU A 146 5.23 5.84 1.44
C GLU A 146 6.72 5.64 1.73
N ARG A 147 7.56 6.65 1.53
CA ARG A 147 8.98 6.60 1.93
C ARG A 147 9.11 6.47 3.43
N PHE A 148 8.28 7.16 4.19
CA PHE A 148 8.26 7.03 5.65
C PHE A 148 7.86 5.63 6.06
N HIS A 149 6.87 5.02 5.42
CA HIS A 149 6.48 3.63 5.66
C HIS A 149 7.63 2.68 5.38
N TYR A 150 8.31 2.87 4.26
CA TYR A 150 9.48 2.07 3.90
C TYR A 150 10.55 2.16 4.98
N ASP A 151 10.85 3.35 5.48
CA ASP A 151 11.87 3.55 6.51
C ASP A 151 11.49 2.88 7.82
N LEU A 152 10.21 2.91 8.21
CA LEU A 152 9.72 2.19 9.39
C LEU A 152 9.92 0.68 9.24
N LEU A 153 9.61 0.13 8.08
CA LEU A 153 9.80 -1.29 7.79
C LEU A 153 11.27 -1.67 7.80
N GLN A 154 12.12 -0.84 7.22
CA GLN A 154 13.56 -1.06 7.22
C GLN A 154 14.14 -1.06 8.64
N ALA A 155 13.72 -0.10 9.47
CA ALA A 155 14.16 -0.03 10.86
C ALA A 155 13.76 -1.29 11.64
N GLN A 156 12.52 -1.78 11.42
CA GLN A 156 12.07 -3.00 12.07
C GLN A 156 12.84 -4.23 11.57
N ALA A 157 13.12 -4.32 10.27
CA ALA A 157 13.94 -5.40 9.70
C ALA A 157 15.34 -5.40 10.28
N ASP A 158 15.96 -4.22 10.40
CA ASP A 158 17.30 -4.08 10.97
C ASP A 158 17.33 -4.53 12.44
N SER A 159 16.24 -4.34 13.18
CA SER A 159 16.14 -4.76 14.58
C SER A 159 16.13 -6.28 14.77
N LEU A 160 15.84 -7.04 13.72
CA LEU A 160 15.79 -8.50 13.76
C LEU A 160 17.16 -9.16 13.49
N MET A 161 18.17 -8.39 13.09
CA MET A 161 19.51 -8.89 12.76
C MET A 161 20.42 -8.96 13.98
#